data_9c6f8a85253a181a481a3368090a29af
#
_entry.id   9c6f8a85253a181a481a3368090a29af
#
_cell.length_a   1.000
_cell.length_b   1.000
_cell.length_c   1.000
_cell.angle_alpha   90.00
_cell.angle_beta   90.00
_cell.angle_gamma   90.00
#
_symmetry.space_group_name_H-M   'P 1'
#
loop_
_entity.id
_entity.type
_entity.pdbx_description
1 polymer ?
#
loop_
_entity_poly.entity_id
_entity_poly.type
_entity_poly.pdbx_seq_one_letter_code
_entity_poly.pdbx_strand_id
1 'polypeptide(L)'
;MDKNFRELLKKEYVVFDGAMGTMLQAAGMKMGETPEVLSITQPQLLVGIHEKYLRAGADVIYANTFGANRYKLEECGKSVDEIVKASIKNAKQACENVNPQALVALDVGPIGQLLEPTGTLSFEEAYDMYREIVEAGSAAGADLVVFETMTDLLECKAAVLAAKEHSDLPVAVTMTFEINQRTFTGCCIESMALTLSGLGVDALGVNCSLGPAELEPVVAKLSEWTNLPIIVKPNAGLPDPVTNEYNVSPEEFAQMMKNLRKYGIKVFGGCCGTTPDFIRCVSEMLHTDGKAGFWHEKEIPAAVCSPTKAVTITEPRIIGERINPTGKKLFKEALLRGDMDYILNQALEQIGAGADILDVNVGLPGIDEKEMMISAVKSIQAIVDVPLQVDSTIPEVLDAALRVYNGKPIVNSVNGEEKSLKAVLPLVKKYGAAVVGLTLDENGIPPKAEDRFKIAQRILERAQAIGIPKENVYIDCLTLTASAEQEGVTETLNAVYRVKHELGLKTVLGVSNISFGLPNRVLVNHIFLTMALQNGLDLPIINPNI
;
A
#
# COMPACT_ATOMS: atom_id res chain seq x y z
N MET A 1 -4.01 -8.42 30.72
CA MET A 1 -4.17 -8.30 29.25
C MET A 1 -2.83 -8.62 28.65
N ASP A 2 -2.81 -9.48 27.65
CA ASP A 2 -1.57 -9.71 26.91
C ASP A 2 -1.17 -8.39 26.25
N LYS A 3 0.10 -8.01 26.39
CA LYS A 3 0.69 -6.82 25.73
C LYS A 3 0.63 -7.02 24.22
N ASN A 4 -0.38 -6.47 23.57
CA ASN A 4 -0.57 -6.62 22.12
C ASN A 4 -1.16 -5.35 21.53
N PHE A 5 -0.51 -4.82 20.50
CA PHE A 5 -0.94 -3.59 19.81
C PHE A 5 -2.35 -3.74 19.20
N ARG A 6 -2.68 -4.90 18.62
CA ARG A 6 -4.01 -5.16 18.04
C ARG A 6 -5.11 -5.10 19.10
N GLU A 7 -4.83 -5.55 20.34
CA GLU A 7 -5.75 -5.40 21.46
C GLU A 7 -5.84 -3.94 21.96
N LEU A 8 -4.70 -3.23 21.94
CA LEU A 8 -4.68 -1.80 22.30
C LEU A 8 -5.53 -0.97 21.33
N LEU A 9 -5.51 -1.29 20.03
CA LEU A 9 -6.33 -0.63 19.01
C LEU A 9 -7.85 -0.85 19.18
N LYS A 10 -8.31 -1.75 20.05
CA LYS A 10 -9.74 -1.89 20.41
C LYS A 10 -10.21 -0.83 21.38
N LYS A 11 -9.30 -0.14 22.09
CA LYS A 11 -9.65 1.02 22.92
C LYS A 11 -10.31 2.10 22.07
N GLU A 12 -11.00 3.03 22.70
CA GLU A 12 -11.61 4.17 22.00
C GLU A 12 -10.55 5.02 21.27
N TYR A 13 -9.44 5.29 21.94
CA TYR A 13 -8.26 5.97 21.41
C TYR A 13 -6.98 5.39 22.02
N VAL A 14 -5.85 5.67 21.37
CA VAL A 14 -4.51 5.30 21.81
C VAL A 14 -3.61 6.55 21.73
N VAL A 15 -2.80 6.76 22.74
CA VAL A 15 -1.86 7.88 22.80
C VAL A 15 -0.44 7.36 22.55
N PHE A 16 0.17 7.87 21.49
CA PHE A 16 1.60 7.69 21.19
C PHE A 16 2.39 8.86 21.78
N ASP A 17 3.68 8.67 21.94
CA ASP A 17 4.58 9.70 22.43
C ASP A 17 4.79 10.87 21.46
N GLY A 18 5.70 11.78 21.83
CA GLY A 18 6.16 12.92 21.03
C GLY A 18 7.60 12.77 20.55
N ALA A 19 8.21 13.89 20.20
CA ALA A 19 9.52 13.94 19.56
C ALA A 19 10.68 13.53 20.48
N MET A 20 11.38 12.47 20.12
CA MET A 20 12.65 12.10 20.77
C MET A 20 13.75 13.12 20.45
N GLY A 21 13.91 13.49 19.17
CA GLY A 21 14.94 14.45 18.73
C GLY A 21 14.85 15.80 19.44
N THR A 22 13.66 16.36 19.59
CA THR A 22 13.41 17.62 20.32
C THR A 22 13.87 17.51 21.79
N MET A 23 13.58 16.38 22.43
CA MET A 23 13.98 16.15 23.83
C MET A 23 15.49 15.97 23.98
N LEU A 24 16.14 15.31 23.03
CA LEU A 24 17.60 15.12 23.02
C LEU A 24 18.32 16.46 22.78
N GLN A 25 17.83 17.29 21.86
CA GLN A 25 18.36 18.64 21.62
C GLN A 25 18.24 19.51 22.87
N ALA A 26 17.10 19.49 23.55
CA ALA A 26 16.88 20.20 24.81
C ALA A 26 17.81 19.68 25.93
N ALA A 27 18.24 18.42 25.88
CA ALA A 27 19.21 17.84 26.80
C ALA A 27 20.68 18.11 26.40
N GLY A 28 20.94 18.85 25.31
CA GLY A 28 22.29 19.27 24.91
C GLY A 28 22.92 18.45 23.80
N MET A 29 22.18 17.58 23.11
CA MET A 29 22.66 16.90 21.90
C MET A 29 23.05 17.94 20.83
N LYS A 30 24.22 17.80 20.25
CA LYS A 30 24.74 18.73 19.25
C LYS A 30 24.26 18.35 17.84
N MET A 31 24.20 19.36 16.97
CA MET A 31 23.92 19.14 15.57
C MET A 31 25.01 18.26 14.92
N GLY A 32 24.59 17.21 14.19
CA GLY A 32 25.49 16.23 13.56
C GLY A 32 25.82 15.01 14.42
N GLU A 33 25.40 14.95 15.68
CA GLU A 33 25.49 13.72 16.46
C GLU A 33 24.40 12.73 16.01
N THR A 34 24.74 11.44 15.99
CA THR A 34 23.81 10.35 15.68
C THR A 34 22.98 10.05 16.94
N PRO A 35 21.67 10.38 16.96
CA PRO A 35 20.84 10.23 18.17
C PRO A 35 20.83 8.81 18.72
N GLU A 36 20.85 7.81 17.86
CA GLU A 36 20.73 6.39 18.19
C GLU A 36 21.90 5.90 19.08
N VAL A 37 23.10 6.48 18.89
CA VAL A 37 24.31 6.15 19.67
C VAL A 37 24.13 6.50 21.16
N LEU A 38 23.30 7.50 21.47
CA LEU A 38 22.98 7.88 22.85
C LEU A 38 22.29 6.76 23.62
N SER A 39 21.66 5.83 22.95
CA SER A 39 21.06 4.63 23.58
C SER A 39 22.12 3.75 24.27
N ILE A 40 23.36 3.79 23.79
CA ILE A 40 24.49 3.07 24.38
C ILE A 40 25.29 3.97 25.35
N THR A 41 25.57 5.21 24.92
CA THR A 41 26.48 6.12 25.66
C THR A 41 25.80 6.86 26.80
N GLN A 42 24.49 7.12 26.70
CA GLN A 42 23.70 7.84 27.69
C GLN A 42 22.35 7.16 27.98
N PRO A 43 22.32 5.87 28.38
CA PRO A 43 21.06 5.12 28.51
C PRO A 43 20.09 5.75 29.50
N GLN A 44 20.60 6.33 30.62
CA GLN A 44 19.74 6.95 31.63
C GLN A 44 19.03 8.22 31.13
N LEU A 45 19.64 8.95 30.18
CA LEU A 45 18.99 10.08 29.52
C LEU A 45 17.77 9.58 28.74
N LEU A 46 17.93 8.52 27.93
CA LEU A 46 16.86 7.94 27.13
C LEU A 46 15.73 7.38 28.02
N VAL A 47 16.08 6.61 29.05
CA VAL A 47 15.11 6.13 30.05
C VAL A 47 14.30 7.29 30.63
N GLY A 48 14.97 8.37 31.07
CA GLY A 48 14.33 9.54 31.63
C GLY A 48 13.38 10.28 30.66
N ILE A 49 13.71 10.32 29.36
CA ILE A 49 12.82 10.90 28.32
C ILE A 49 11.60 10.01 28.14
N HIS A 50 11.75 8.72 28.00
CA HIS A 50 10.65 7.76 27.87
C HIS A 50 9.72 7.82 29.09
N GLU A 51 10.26 7.88 30.30
CA GLU A 51 9.46 8.02 31.53
C GLU A 51 8.61 9.29 31.53
N LYS A 52 9.14 10.41 31.01
CA LYS A 52 8.37 11.67 30.93
C LYS A 52 7.17 11.50 29.99
N TYR A 53 7.31 10.85 28.83
CA TYR A 53 6.20 10.58 27.92
C TYR A 53 5.18 9.60 28.51
N LEU A 54 5.64 8.57 29.20
CA LEU A 54 4.74 7.63 29.91
C LEU A 54 3.93 8.35 31.01
N ARG A 55 4.56 9.23 31.80
CA ARG A 55 3.87 10.04 32.81
C ARG A 55 2.89 11.07 32.19
N ALA A 56 3.15 11.49 30.95
CA ALA A 56 2.25 12.34 30.17
C ALA A 56 1.03 11.59 29.61
N GLY A 57 0.96 10.25 29.76
CA GLY A 57 -0.17 9.44 29.35
C GLY A 57 0.00 8.68 28.04
N ALA A 58 1.23 8.52 27.55
CA ALA A 58 1.48 7.69 26.37
C ALA A 58 1.21 6.20 26.65
N ASP A 59 0.44 5.56 25.79
CA ASP A 59 0.20 4.11 25.76
C ASP A 59 1.33 3.36 25.04
N VAL A 60 1.98 4.03 24.08
CA VAL A 60 3.08 3.50 23.27
C VAL A 60 4.19 4.53 23.21
N ILE A 61 5.41 4.08 23.44
CA ILE A 61 6.63 4.89 23.28
C ILE A 61 7.50 4.31 22.16
N TYR A 62 8.18 5.19 21.42
CA TYR A 62 9.08 4.84 20.34
C TYR A 62 10.50 4.66 20.87
N ALA A 63 11.09 3.50 20.65
CA ALA A 63 12.51 3.31 20.92
C ALA A 63 13.35 4.26 20.06
N ASN A 64 14.53 4.64 20.54
CA ASN A 64 15.43 5.57 19.84
C ASN A 64 16.16 4.87 18.68
N THR A 65 15.41 4.44 17.66
CA THR A 65 15.86 3.60 16.53
C THR A 65 15.52 4.14 15.16
N PHE A 66 15.02 5.37 15.05
CA PHE A 66 14.56 5.99 13.79
C PHE A 66 15.59 5.91 12.66
N GLY A 67 16.86 6.18 12.93
CA GLY A 67 17.96 6.10 11.97
C GLY A 67 18.80 4.83 12.08
N ALA A 68 18.34 3.79 12.76
CA ALA A 68 19.12 2.59 13.05
C ALA A 68 19.28 1.65 11.85
N ASN A 69 19.61 2.16 10.68
CA ASN A 69 19.95 1.36 9.51
C ASN A 69 21.46 1.41 9.23
N ARG A 70 21.99 0.37 8.57
CA ARG A 70 23.43 0.24 8.30
C ARG A 70 24.03 1.39 7.49
N TYR A 71 23.23 2.03 6.63
CA TYR A 71 23.69 3.18 5.87
C TYR A 71 23.95 4.41 6.75
N LYS A 72 22.99 4.77 7.62
CA LYS A 72 23.14 5.91 8.53
C LYS A 72 24.13 5.65 9.68
N LEU A 73 24.29 4.38 10.08
CA LEU A 73 25.21 3.99 11.16
C LEU A 73 26.65 3.77 10.69
N GLU A 74 26.95 3.81 9.41
CA GLU A 74 28.29 3.54 8.85
C GLU A 74 29.38 4.40 9.52
N GLU A 75 29.13 5.70 9.68
CA GLU A 75 30.10 6.64 10.24
C GLU A 75 30.30 6.48 11.76
N CYS A 76 29.34 5.94 12.48
CA CYS A 76 29.44 5.83 13.95
C CYS A 76 30.09 4.54 14.44
N GLY A 77 30.37 3.59 13.53
CA GLY A 77 31.05 2.32 13.86
C GLY A 77 30.24 1.38 14.76
N LYS A 78 28.91 1.52 14.79
CA LYS A 78 27.99 0.68 15.55
C LYS A 78 27.14 -0.18 14.62
N SER A 79 26.85 -1.41 15.05
CA SER A 79 25.95 -2.27 14.31
C SER A 79 24.48 -1.93 14.59
N VAL A 80 23.61 -2.28 13.66
CA VAL A 80 22.15 -2.19 13.83
C VAL A 80 21.71 -2.95 15.09
N ASP A 81 22.20 -4.15 15.27
CA ASP A 81 21.86 -5.02 16.41
C ASP A 81 22.23 -4.39 17.77
N GLU A 82 23.42 -3.80 17.90
CA GLU A 82 23.86 -3.13 19.14
C GLU A 82 22.94 -1.95 19.49
N ILE A 83 22.63 -1.10 18.50
CA ILE A 83 21.78 0.10 18.68
C ILE A 83 20.35 -0.32 19.03
N VAL A 84 19.76 -1.20 18.24
CA VAL A 84 18.36 -1.62 18.43
C VAL A 84 18.17 -2.30 19.79
N LYS A 85 19.05 -3.21 20.18
CA LYS A 85 19.00 -3.88 21.51
C LYS A 85 19.10 -2.89 22.67
N ALA A 86 20.04 -1.93 22.59
CA ALA A 86 20.19 -0.92 23.63
C ALA A 86 18.95 -0.03 23.73
N SER A 87 18.42 0.43 22.59
CA SER A 87 17.26 1.32 22.53
C SER A 87 15.98 0.66 23.07
N ILE A 88 15.68 -0.57 22.64
CA ILE A 88 14.53 -1.34 23.15
C ILE A 88 14.67 -1.61 24.64
N LYS A 89 15.87 -1.97 25.12
CA LYS A 89 16.12 -2.18 26.54
C LYS A 89 15.84 -0.92 27.38
N ASN A 90 16.29 0.25 26.93
CA ASN A 90 16.07 1.53 27.63
C ASN A 90 14.56 1.87 27.67
N ALA A 91 13.85 1.71 26.57
CA ALA A 91 12.40 1.95 26.51
C ALA A 91 11.63 0.99 27.42
N LYS A 92 11.98 -0.30 27.44
CA LYS A 92 11.36 -1.29 28.33
C LYS A 92 11.61 -0.99 29.80
N GLN A 93 12.83 -0.56 30.16
CA GLN A 93 13.13 -0.15 31.52
C GLN A 93 12.24 1.03 31.96
N ALA A 94 12.00 2.02 31.09
CA ALA A 94 11.09 3.12 31.39
C ALA A 94 9.64 2.63 31.58
N CYS A 95 9.18 1.68 30.75
CA CYS A 95 7.87 1.05 30.94
C CYS A 95 7.76 0.36 32.29
N GLU A 96 8.75 -0.44 32.68
CA GLU A 96 8.78 -1.11 33.98
C GLU A 96 8.71 -0.11 35.15
N ASN A 97 9.38 1.02 35.03
CA ASN A 97 9.44 2.05 36.08
C ASN A 97 8.13 2.83 36.22
N VAL A 98 7.38 3.07 35.15
CA VAL A 98 6.23 4.01 35.13
C VAL A 98 4.91 3.33 34.78
N ASN A 99 4.84 2.60 33.68
CA ASN A 99 3.64 1.92 33.19
C ASN A 99 3.99 0.58 32.52
N PRO A 100 4.00 -0.52 33.28
CA PRO A 100 4.32 -1.85 32.74
C PRO A 100 3.39 -2.35 31.64
N GLN A 101 2.22 -1.70 31.44
CA GLN A 101 1.29 -2.06 30.36
C GLN A 101 1.55 -1.30 29.05
N ALA A 102 2.35 -0.24 29.08
CA ALA A 102 2.73 0.49 27.87
C ALA A 102 3.54 -0.39 26.91
N LEU A 103 3.39 -0.13 25.61
CA LEU A 103 4.07 -0.84 24.54
C LEU A 103 5.32 -0.09 24.08
N VAL A 104 6.31 -0.84 23.63
CA VAL A 104 7.53 -0.32 23.02
C VAL A 104 7.50 -0.59 21.52
N ALA A 105 7.44 0.47 20.73
CA ALA A 105 7.55 0.40 19.28
C ALA A 105 9.01 0.40 18.83
N LEU A 106 9.36 -0.51 17.92
CA LEU A 106 10.54 -0.37 17.08
C LEU A 106 10.25 0.75 16.08
N ASP A 107 10.88 1.90 16.28
CA ASP A 107 10.71 3.09 15.43
C ASP A 107 11.70 3.04 14.27
N VAL A 108 11.20 3.11 13.03
CA VAL A 108 12.02 2.97 11.83
C VAL A 108 11.66 4.05 10.81
N GLY A 109 12.61 4.91 10.53
CA GLY A 109 12.48 5.94 9.50
C GLY A 109 12.93 5.48 8.12
N PRO A 110 12.87 6.39 7.11
CA PRO A 110 13.41 6.14 5.78
C PRO A 110 14.92 5.84 5.82
N ILE A 111 15.39 5.02 4.88
CA ILE A 111 16.81 4.67 4.76
C ILE A 111 17.67 5.93 4.55
N GLY A 112 17.14 6.92 3.83
CA GLY A 112 17.86 8.16 3.50
C GLY A 112 18.47 8.14 2.09
N GLN A 113 18.11 7.14 1.29
CA GLN A 113 18.42 7.04 -0.14
C GLN A 113 17.14 6.79 -0.92
N LEU A 114 17.06 7.34 -2.15
CA LEU A 114 15.92 7.10 -3.03
C LEU A 114 16.07 5.76 -3.75
N LEU A 115 14.96 5.04 -3.87
CA LEU A 115 14.88 3.80 -4.62
C LEU A 115 14.89 4.06 -6.13
N GLU A 116 15.33 3.05 -6.90
CA GLU A 116 15.17 3.03 -8.36
C GLU A 116 13.69 3.17 -8.76
N PRO A 117 13.38 3.89 -9.85
CA PRO A 117 14.29 4.54 -10.79
C PRO A 117 14.67 5.98 -10.41
N THR A 118 14.11 6.55 -9.34
CA THR A 118 14.36 7.94 -8.91
C THR A 118 15.76 8.10 -8.31
N GLY A 119 16.23 7.09 -7.61
CA GLY A 119 17.57 7.01 -7.03
C GLY A 119 18.34 5.78 -7.52
N THR A 120 19.28 5.33 -6.69
CA THR A 120 20.21 4.22 -7.02
C THR A 120 20.02 3.00 -6.13
N LEU A 121 19.20 3.10 -5.07
CA LEU A 121 18.98 1.98 -4.16
C LEU A 121 17.99 0.99 -4.77
N SER A 122 18.38 -0.26 -4.91
CA SER A 122 17.47 -1.30 -5.39
C SER A 122 16.42 -1.65 -4.34
N PHE A 123 15.26 -2.18 -4.79
CA PHE A 123 14.21 -2.67 -3.90
C PHE A 123 14.73 -3.72 -2.90
N GLU A 124 15.54 -4.67 -3.38
CA GLU A 124 16.06 -5.76 -2.55
C GLU A 124 17.07 -5.28 -1.51
N GLU A 125 17.91 -4.31 -1.85
CA GLU A 125 18.82 -3.70 -0.87
C GLU A 125 18.05 -2.97 0.23
N ALA A 126 17.01 -2.21 -0.13
CA ALA A 126 16.13 -1.56 0.83
C ALA A 126 15.42 -2.59 1.73
N TYR A 127 14.85 -3.64 1.11
CA TYR A 127 14.22 -4.74 1.84
C TYR A 127 15.17 -5.41 2.83
N ASP A 128 16.41 -5.70 2.43
CA ASP A 128 17.41 -6.33 3.29
C ASP A 128 17.82 -5.43 4.47
N MET A 129 17.89 -4.11 4.27
CA MET A 129 18.14 -3.16 5.35
C MET A 129 16.99 -3.15 6.37
N TYR A 130 15.75 -3.13 5.92
CA TYR A 130 14.59 -3.19 6.80
C TYR A 130 14.47 -4.54 7.51
N ARG A 131 14.78 -5.66 6.83
CA ARG A 131 14.83 -6.98 7.44
C ARG A 131 15.79 -7.01 8.62
N GLU A 132 17.03 -6.51 8.46
CA GLU A 132 18.03 -6.46 9.51
C GLU A 132 17.53 -5.73 10.77
N ILE A 133 16.87 -4.57 10.59
CA ILE A 133 16.32 -3.78 11.69
C ILE A 133 15.16 -4.52 12.38
N VAL A 134 14.25 -5.09 11.60
CA VAL A 134 13.06 -5.80 12.11
C VAL A 134 13.46 -7.06 12.86
N GLU A 135 14.39 -7.86 12.33
CA GLU A 135 14.91 -9.06 13.01
C GLU A 135 15.57 -8.69 14.35
N ALA A 136 16.38 -7.63 14.38
CA ALA A 136 17.01 -7.13 15.61
C ALA A 136 15.97 -6.64 16.63
N GLY A 137 14.96 -5.88 16.18
CA GLY A 137 13.89 -5.35 17.03
C GLY A 137 12.98 -6.45 17.60
N SER A 138 12.62 -7.41 16.78
CA SER A 138 11.83 -8.59 17.19
C SER A 138 12.60 -9.41 18.23
N ALA A 139 13.88 -9.69 17.99
CA ALA A 139 14.74 -10.42 18.93
C ALA A 139 14.97 -9.65 20.25
N ALA A 140 15.02 -8.31 20.21
CA ALA A 140 15.10 -7.47 21.40
C ALA A 140 13.76 -7.38 22.15
N GLY A 141 12.66 -7.87 21.55
CA GLY A 141 11.34 -7.96 22.14
C GLY A 141 10.52 -6.66 22.01
N ALA A 142 10.63 -5.93 20.91
CA ALA A 142 9.68 -4.86 20.59
C ALA A 142 8.23 -5.42 20.55
N ASP A 143 7.24 -4.58 20.86
CA ASP A 143 5.83 -4.98 20.90
C ASP A 143 5.13 -4.73 19.55
N LEU A 144 5.67 -3.85 18.71
CA LEU A 144 5.25 -3.54 17.34
C LEU A 144 6.40 -2.89 16.58
N VAL A 145 6.28 -2.82 15.24
CA VAL A 145 7.14 -1.97 14.41
C VAL A 145 6.31 -0.82 13.83
N VAL A 146 6.90 0.38 13.84
CA VAL A 146 6.34 1.56 13.20
C VAL A 146 7.33 2.09 12.17
N PHE A 147 6.93 2.07 10.91
CA PHE A 147 7.64 2.77 9.86
C PHE A 147 7.07 4.17 9.77
N GLU A 148 7.82 5.19 10.21
CA GLU A 148 7.32 6.56 10.26
C GLU A 148 8.10 7.53 9.36
N THR A 149 7.48 8.66 9.06
CA THR A 149 8.06 9.73 8.23
C THR A 149 8.45 9.27 6.83
N MET A 150 7.75 8.24 6.34
CA MET A 150 8.02 7.67 5.03
C MET A 150 7.56 8.62 3.93
N THR A 151 8.38 8.77 2.88
CA THR A 151 8.11 9.67 1.76
C THR A 151 7.95 8.97 0.43
N ASP A 152 8.31 7.69 0.35
CA ASP A 152 8.25 6.85 -0.83
C ASP A 152 7.39 5.60 -0.58
N LEU A 153 6.40 5.36 -1.47
CA LEU A 153 5.48 4.23 -1.31
C LEU A 153 6.14 2.88 -1.60
N LEU A 154 7.13 2.84 -2.51
CA LEU A 154 7.86 1.62 -2.82
C LEU A 154 8.79 1.24 -1.66
N GLU A 155 9.41 2.24 -1.02
CA GLU A 155 10.19 2.04 0.21
C GLU A 155 9.31 1.52 1.36
N CYS A 156 8.11 2.09 1.55
CA CYS A 156 7.12 1.55 2.51
C CYS A 156 6.81 0.09 2.24
N LYS A 157 6.63 -0.29 0.98
CA LYS A 157 6.34 -1.67 0.59
C LYS A 157 7.50 -2.60 0.94
N ALA A 158 8.75 -2.20 0.67
CA ALA A 158 9.93 -2.98 1.04
C ALA A 158 9.99 -3.20 2.57
N ALA A 159 9.76 -2.14 3.34
CA ALA A 159 9.73 -2.18 4.81
C ALA A 159 8.62 -3.11 5.35
N VAL A 160 7.39 -2.96 4.85
CA VAL A 160 6.25 -3.78 5.29
C VAL A 160 6.44 -5.25 4.94
N LEU A 161 6.92 -5.56 3.72
CA LEU A 161 7.20 -6.94 3.32
C LEU A 161 8.31 -7.55 4.19
N ALA A 162 9.39 -6.82 4.48
CA ALA A 162 10.44 -7.28 5.37
C ALA A 162 9.89 -7.60 6.77
N ALA A 163 9.02 -6.74 7.32
CA ALA A 163 8.40 -6.97 8.62
C ALA A 163 7.48 -8.20 8.63
N LYS A 164 6.64 -8.34 7.61
CA LYS A 164 5.67 -9.45 7.49
C LYS A 164 6.33 -10.81 7.22
N GLU A 165 7.46 -10.82 6.52
CA GLU A 165 8.16 -12.05 6.16
C GLU A 165 9.14 -12.52 7.25
N HIS A 166 9.59 -11.63 8.16
CA HIS A 166 10.64 -11.92 9.15
C HIS A 166 10.24 -11.67 10.60
N SER A 167 9.00 -11.30 10.88
CA SER A 167 8.50 -11.17 12.25
C SER A 167 6.99 -11.37 12.34
N ASP A 168 6.50 -11.61 13.57
CA ASP A 168 5.07 -11.61 13.89
C ASP A 168 4.60 -10.27 14.49
N LEU A 169 5.46 -9.25 14.49
CA LEU A 169 5.15 -7.94 15.06
C LEU A 169 3.99 -7.29 14.31
N PRO A 170 3.04 -6.67 15.03
CA PRO A 170 2.10 -5.74 14.42
C PRO A 170 2.85 -4.62 13.69
N VAL A 171 2.33 -4.22 12.52
CA VAL A 171 2.96 -3.23 11.66
C VAL A 171 2.09 -2.00 11.55
N ALA A 172 2.63 -0.83 11.88
CA ALA A 172 2.04 0.46 11.62
C ALA A 172 2.92 1.27 10.65
N VAL A 173 2.29 2.07 9.79
CA VAL A 173 3.01 2.91 8.82
C VAL A 173 2.45 4.33 8.84
N THR A 174 3.31 5.34 8.92
CA THR A 174 2.93 6.72 8.68
C THR A 174 3.78 7.32 7.58
N MET A 175 3.12 8.06 6.68
CA MET A 175 3.79 8.79 5.62
C MET A 175 3.73 10.30 5.86
N THR A 176 4.68 11.01 5.29
CA THR A 176 4.79 12.46 5.40
C THR A 176 4.30 13.12 4.14
N PHE A 177 3.30 13.99 4.28
CA PHE A 177 2.69 14.74 3.19
C PHE A 177 3.04 16.22 3.28
N GLU A 178 3.20 16.82 2.11
CA GLU A 178 3.37 18.25 1.93
C GLU A 178 2.00 18.95 1.83
N ILE A 179 1.98 20.28 1.83
CA ILE A 179 0.76 21.09 1.74
C ILE A 179 -0.06 20.83 0.46
N ASN A 180 0.58 20.33 -0.59
CA ASN A 180 -0.06 19.88 -1.84
C ASN A 180 -0.73 18.51 -1.74
N GLN A 181 -0.77 17.89 -0.55
CA GLN A 181 -1.31 16.56 -0.27
C GLN A 181 -0.59 15.43 -1.03
N ARG A 182 0.70 15.61 -1.29
CA ARG A 182 1.59 14.61 -1.90
C ARG A 182 2.81 14.40 -1.01
N THR A 183 3.38 13.20 -1.06
CA THR A 183 4.68 12.96 -0.47
C THR A 183 5.79 13.55 -1.34
N PHE A 184 7.02 13.57 -0.85
CA PHE A 184 8.19 14.07 -1.61
C PHE A 184 8.35 13.36 -2.97
N THR A 185 8.09 12.04 -3.06
CA THR A 185 8.14 11.29 -4.34
C THR A 185 6.84 11.36 -5.14
N GLY A 186 5.86 12.15 -4.71
CA GLY A 186 4.61 12.40 -5.42
C GLY A 186 3.46 11.43 -5.10
N CYS A 187 3.62 10.54 -4.12
CA CYS A 187 2.56 9.61 -3.72
C CYS A 187 1.30 10.37 -3.27
N CYS A 188 0.14 9.95 -3.76
CA CYS A 188 -1.14 10.48 -3.30
C CYS A 188 -1.71 9.67 -2.13
N ILE A 189 -2.63 10.30 -1.40
CA ILE A 189 -3.23 9.74 -0.19
C ILE A 189 -3.98 8.44 -0.50
N GLU A 190 -4.73 8.42 -1.60
CA GLU A 190 -5.48 7.25 -2.05
C GLU A 190 -4.57 6.05 -2.33
N SER A 191 -3.46 6.29 -3.02
CA SER A 191 -2.48 5.24 -3.35
C SER A 191 -1.79 4.70 -2.10
N MET A 192 -1.44 5.56 -1.15
CA MET A 192 -0.98 5.15 0.17
C MET A 192 -2.00 4.24 0.86
N ALA A 193 -3.24 4.71 0.99
CA ALA A 193 -4.30 3.97 1.69
C ALA A 193 -4.58 2.61 1.05
N LEU A 194 -4.75 2.56 -0.28
CA LEU A 194 -5.01 1.33 -1.03
C LEU A 194 -3.86 0.33 -0.92
N THR A 195 -2.62 0.79 -1.06
CA THR A 195 -1.44 -0.07 -1.04
C THR A 195 -1.16 -0.62 0.36
N LEU A 196 -1.10 0.25 1.37
CA LEU A 196 -0.79 -0.18 2.74
C LEU A 196 -1.89 -1.04 3.34
N SER A 197 -3.18 -0.70 3.10
CA SER A 197 -4.30 -1.56 3.52
C SER A 197 -4.22 -2.94 2.85
N GLY A 198 -3.90 -2.98 1.56
CA GLY A 198 -3.70 -4.22 0.81
C GLY A 198 -2.57 -5.08 1.38
N LEU A 199 -1.44 -4.47 1.72
CA LEU A 199 -0.29 -5.15 2.36
C LEU A 199 -0.60 -5.64 3.79
N GLY A 200 -1.77 -5.29 4.35
CA GLY A 200 -2.25 -5.79 5.63
C GLY A 200 -1.51 -5.20 6.84
N VAL A 201 -1.19 -3.91 6.82
CA VAL A 201 -0.71 -3.20 8.01
C VAL A 201 -1.83 -3.13 9.06
N ASP A 202 -1.46 -3.05 10.34
CA ASP A 202 -2.43 -3.02 11.44
C ASP A 202 -2.99 -1.60 11.69
N ALA A 203 -2.22 -0.57 11.32
CA ALA A 203 -2.62 0.84 11.36
C ALA A 203 -1.82 1.63 10.32
N LEU A 204 -2.40 2.71 9.82
CA LEU A 204 -1.72 3.63 8.90
C LEU A 204 -2.05 5.08 9.24
N GLY A 205 -1.25 6.01 8.75
CA GLY A 205 -1.51 7.40 9.07
C GLY A 205 -0.49 8.39 8.54
N VAL A 206 -0.44 9.54 9.19
CA VAL A 206 0.39 10.66 8.78
C VAL A 206 1.17 11.22 9.96
N ASN A 207 2.41 11.63 9.71
CA ASN A 207 3.22 12.30 10.72
C ASN A 207 4.17 13.32 10.11
N CYS A 208 4.69 14.20 10.94
CA CYS A 208 5.70 15.18 10.59
C CYS A 208 5.26 16.21 9.51
N SER A 209 6.20 16.99 8.99
CA SER A 209 6.09 18.05 7.97
C SER A 209 5.18 19.21 8.36
N LEU A 210 3.94 18.95 8.72
CA LEU A 210 2.87 19.92 8.92
C LEU A 210 2.35 19.89 10.37
N GLY A 211 1.72 21.00 10.80
CA GLY A 211 0.97 21.06 12.03
C GLY A 211 -0.44 20.44 11.91
N PRO A 212 -1.20 20.36 13.03
CA PRO A 212 -2.52 19.72 13.01
C PRO A 212 -3.52 20.39 12.06
N ALA A 213 -3.45 21.73 11.94
CA ALA A 213 -4.36 22.48 11.09
C ALA A 213 -4.10 22.22 9.59
N GLU A 214 -2.83 22.20 9.19
CA GLU A 214 -2.44 21.96 7.81
C GLU A 214 -2.63 20.49 7.40
N LEU A 215 -2.56 19.55 8.36
CA LEU A 215 -2.83 18.14 8.10
C LEU A 215 -4.32 17.79 7.96
N GLU A 216 -5.23 18.67 8.38
CA GLU A 216 -6.68 18.38 8.36
C GLU A 216 -7.18 17.91 6.98
N PRO A 217 -6.84 18.55 5.83
CA PRO A 217 -7.27 18.06 4.52
C PRO A 217 -6.73 16.67 4.16
N VAL A 218 -5.49 16.37 4.58
CA VAL A 218 -4.85 15.06 4.36
C VAL A 218 -5.57 13.97 5.15
N VAL A 219 -5.83 14.25 6.44
CA VAL A 219 -6.53 13.33 7.35
C VAL A 219 -7.96 13.10 6.90
N ALA A 220 -8.68 14.16 6.50
CA ALA A 220 -10.02 14.07 5.96
C ALA A 220 -10.08 13.09 4.78
N LYS A 221 -9.19 13.31 3.79
CA LYS A 221 -9.11 12.48 2.60
C LYS A 221 -8.69 11.04 2.94
N LEU A 222 -7.68 10.85 3.79
CA LEU A 222 -7.25 9.53 4.22
C LEU A 222 -8.39 8.75 4.86
N SER A 223 -9.20 9.43 5.67
CA SER A 223 -10.34 8.81 6.35
C SER A 223 -11.39 8.25 5.40
N GLU A 224 -11.47 8.72 4.15
CA GLU A 224 -12.39 8.23 3.12
C GLU A 224 -11.91 6.94 2.45
N TRP A 225 -10.60 6.64 2.53
CA TRP A 225 -9.96 5.58 1.77
C TRP A 225 -9.49 4.39 2.60
N THR A 226 -9.72 4.39 3.90
CA THR A 226 -9.34 3.27 4.77
C THR A 226 -10.33 3.02 5.88
N ASN A 227 -10.48 1.75 6.24
CA ASN A 227 -11.15 1.29 7.46
C ASN A 227 -10.14 0.86 8.54
N LEU A 228 -8.85 1.00 8.29
CA LEU A 228 -7.83 0.74 9.30
C LEU A 228 -7.76 1.88 10.32
N PRO A 229 -7.28 1.61 11.54
CA PRO A 229 -6.99 2.63 12.54
C PRO A 229 -6.06 3.70 11.99
N ILE A 230 -6.46 4.98 12.08
CA ILE A 230 -5.68 6.11 11.56
C ILE A 230 -4.81 6.69 12.67
N ILE A 231 -3.53 6.86 12.36
CA ILE A 231 -2.50 7.49 13.21
C ILE A 231 -2.28 8.92 12.75
N VAL A 232 -2.30 9.88 13.68
CA VAL A 232 -1.94 11.28 13.40
C VAL A 232 -0.93 11.77 14.42
N LYS A 233 0.29 12.07 13.97
CA LYS A 233 1.40 12.60 14.78
C LYS A 233 1.98 13.87 14.13
N PRO A 234 1.30 15.03 14.22
CA PRO A 234 1.77 16.27 13.58
C PRO A 234 2.93 16.91 14.34
N ASN A 235 3.59 17.85 13.69
CA ASN A 235 4.51 18.76 14.33
C ASN A 235 3.77 19.75 15.27
N ALA A 236 4.49 20.39 16.17
CA ALA A 236 3.98 21.46 17.04
C ALA A 236 3.66 22.76 16.26
N GLY A 237 3.01 22.64 15.11
CA GLY A 237 2.80 23.68 14.12
C GLY A 237 3.87 23.68 13.04
N LEU A 238 3.96 24.78 12.27
CA LEU A 238 5.04 24.99 11.31
C LEU A 238 6.21 25.66 12.01
N PRO A 239 7.47 25.24 11.74
CA PRO A 239 8.63 25.91 12.29
C PRO A 239 8.77 27.32 11.68
N ASP A 240 9.17 28.28 12.49
CA ASP A 240 9.57 29.60 11.99
C ASP A 240 10.76 29.45 11.01
N PRO A 241 10.68 29.99 9.80
CA PRO A 241 11.72 29.77 8.78
C PRO A 241 13.09 30.40 9.11
N VAL A 242 13.16 31.27 10.14
CA VAL A 242 14.40 31.94 10.56
C VAL A 242 14.97 31.32 11.82
N THR A 243 14.11 31.09 12.84
CA THR A 243 14.54 30.59 14.16
C THR A 243 14.43 29.09 14.28
N ASN A 244 13.69 28.39 13.40
CA ASN A 244 13.31 26.98 13.49
C ASN A 244 12.51 26.62 14.77
N GLU A 245 11.97 27.62 15.45
CA GLU A 245 11.15 27.41 16.64
C GLU A 245 9.70 27.15 16.27
N TYR A 246 9.04 26.31 17.07
CA TYR A 246 7.62 25.99 16.93
C TYR A 246 6.80 26.89 17.86
N ASN A 247 5.78 27.58 17.32
CA ASN A 247 5.04 28.63 18.03
C ASN A 247 3.67 28.18 18.56
N VAL A 248 3.27 26.92 18.38
CA VAL A 248 1.99 26.39 18.87
C VAL A 248 2.16 25.91 20.31
N SER A 249 1.30 26.37 21.21
CA SER A 249 1.30 25.90 22.61
C SER A 249 0.72 24.49 22.75
N PRO A 250 1.01 23.76 23.84
CA PRO A 250 0.43 22.45 24.11
C PRO A 250 -1.11 22.45 24.12
N GLU A 251 -1.72 23.49 24.66
CA GLU A 251 -3.17 23.65 24.75
C GLU A 251 -3.80 23.89 23.37
N GLU A 252 -3.20 24.77 22.56
CA GLU A 252 -3.64 25.02 21.19
C GLU A 252 -3.50 23.77 20.33
N PHE A 253 -2.38 23.05 20.47
CA PHE A 253 -2.16 21.78 19.78
C PHE A 253 -3.25 20.76 20.13
N ALA A 254 -3.53 20.55 21.42
CA ALA A 254 -4.57 19.63 21.85
C ALA A 254 -5.95 20.03 21.32
N GLN A 255 -6.28 21.33 21.28
CA GLN A 255 -7.54 21.81 20.70
C GLN A 255 -7.62 21.57 19.18
N MET A 256 -6.52 21.72 18.43
CA MET A 256 -6.47 21.39 17.01
C MET A 256 -6.62 19.88 16.80
N MET A 257 -5.94 19.05 17.61
CA MET A 257 -6.08 17.57 17.58
C MET A 257 -7.51 17.12 17.89
N LYS A 258 -8.20 17.82 18.78
CA LYS A 258 -9.62 17.59 19.05
C LYS A 258 -10.48 17.78 17.80
N ASN A 259 -10.22 18.80 16.99
CA ASN A 259 -10.97 19.07 15.76
C ASN A 259 -10.82 17.95 14.73
N LEU A 260 -9.69 17.23 14.73
CA LEU A 260 -9.43 16.11 13.83
C LEU A 260 -10.19 14.82 14.23
N ARG A 261 -10.70 14.70 15.47
CA ARG A 261 -11.44 13.52 15.95
C ARG A 261 -12.64 13.17 15.07
N LYS A 262 -13.29 14.16 14.45
CA LYS A 262 -14.44 13.96 13.54
C LYS A 262 -14.15 13.03 12.35
N TYR A 263 -12.88 12.82 12.02
CA TYR A 263 -12.44 11.92 10.94
C TYR A 263 -12.19 10.47 11.40
N GLY A 264 -12.50 10.15 12.65
CA GLY A 264 -12.34 8.79 13.18
C GLY A 264 -10.90 8.39 13.47
N ILE A 265 -10.04 9.36 13.83
CA ILE A 265 -8.66 9.08 14.23
C ILE A 265 -8.66 8.17 15.46
N LYS A 266 -7.81 7.16 15.43
CA LYS A 266 -7.67 6.18 16.50
C LYS A 266 -6.43 6.42 17.36
N VAL A 267 -5.33 6.84 16.75
CA VAL A 267 -4.03 7.01 17.41
C VAL A 267 -3.59 8.46 17.32
N PHE A 268 -3.33 9.06 18.48
CA PHE A 268 -2.91 10.43 18.64
C PHE A 268 -1.50 10.48 19.19
N GLY A 269 -0.67 11.38 18.69
CA GLY A 269 0.68 11.61 19.19
C GLY A 269 1.23 12.93 18.66
N GLY A 270 2.54 13.11 18.78
CA GLY A 270 3.23 14.28 18.27
C GLY A 270 4.51 13.91 17.54
N CYS A 271 4.98 14.81 16.68
CA CYS A 271 6.26 14.72 15.99
C CYS A 271 7.12 15.95 16.33
N CYS A 272 7.92 16.48 15.43
CA CYS A 272 8.88 17.54 15.69
C CYS A 272 8.29 18.73 16.48
N GLY A 273 9.06 19.23 17.45
CA GLY A 273 8.67 20.32 18.34
C GLY A 273 7.76 19.90 19.52
N THR A 274 7.16 18.71 19.52
CA THR A 274 6.33 18.27 20.63
C THR A 274 7.16 17.75 21.81
N THR A 275 6.67 18.02 23.02
CA THR A 275 7.28 17.62 24.30
C THR A 275 6.27 16.82 25.13
N PRO A 276 6.65 16.28 26.30
CA PRO A 276 5.69 15.63 27.21
C PRO A 276 4.47 16.48 27.56
N ASP A 277 4.57 17.80 27.60
CA ASP A 277 3.43 18.68 27.88
C ASP A 277 2.37 18.63 26.77
N PHE A 278 2.79 18.55 25.49
CA PHE A 278 1.87 18.35 24.37
C PHE A 278 1.09 17.03 24.50
N ILE A 279 1.81 15.97 24.80
CA ILE A 279 1.19 14.64 24.96
C ILE A 279 0.26 14.60 26.16
N ARG A 280 0.62 15.25 27.26
CA ARG A 280 -0.25 15.38 28.43
C ARG A 280 -1.56 16.12 28.09
N CYS A 281 -1.49 17.27 27.42
CA CYS A 281 -2.67 18.03 27.01
C CYS A 281 -3.57 17.23 26.06
N VAL A 282 -2.99 16.49 25.09
CA VAL A 282 -3.74 15.59 24.20
C VAL A 282 -4.40 14.45 25.00
N SER A 283 -3.67 13.80 25.89
CA SER A 283 -4.20 12.73 26.74
C SER A 283 -5.35 13.21 27.63
N GLU A 284 -5.18 14.35 28.30
CA GLU A 284 -6.22 14.98 29.13
C GLU A 284 -7.47 15.35 28.30
N MET A 285 -7.29 15.93 27.12
CA MET A 285 -8.37 16.26 26.18
C MET A 285 -9.17 15.01 25.80
N LEU A 286 -8.47 13.92 25.46
CA LEU A 286 -9.13 12.65 25.09
C LEU A 286 -9.93 12.04 26.24
N HIS A 287 -9.49 12.20 27.50
CA HIS A 287 -10.19 11.68 28.68
C HIS A 287 -11.39 12.52 29.09
N THR A 288 -11.38 13.83 28.84
CA THR A 288 -12.43 14.75 29.32
C THR A 288 -13.61 14.92 28.38
N ASP A 289 -13.42 14.72 27.08
CA ASP A 289 -14.40 15.12 26.06
C ASP A 289 -15.45 14.04 25.70
N GLY A 290 -15.50 12.93 26.42
CA GLY A 290 -16.46 11.86 26.14
C GLY A 290 -16.19 11.15 24.81
N LYS A 291 -17.14 10.37 24.33
CA LYS A 291 -16.99 9.47 23.19
C LYS A 291 -16.42 10.17 21.95
N ALA A 292 -15.40 9.54 21.34
CA ALA A 292 -14.79 9.96 20.09
C ALA A 292 -15.82 10.13 18.97
N GLY A 293 -15.45 10.89 17.95
CA GLY A 293 -16.19 10.95 16.70
C GLY A 293 -16.45 9.53 16.16
N PHE A 294 -17.66 9.31 15.68
CA PHE A 294 -18.13 7.98 15.27
C PHE A 294 -17.25 7.43 14.14
N TRP A 295 -16.41 6.45 14.45
CA TRP A 295 -15.86 5.59 13.43
C TRP A 295 -16.98 4.70 12.89
N HIS A 296 -17.27 4.80 11.61
CA HIS A 296 -18.16 3.89 10.90
C HIS A 296 -17.36 3.18 9.83
N GLU A 297 -17.55 1.87 9.74
CA GLU A 297 -17.05 1.14 8.58
C GLU A 297 -17.65 1.72 7.31
N LYS A 298 -16.79 2.07 6.37
CA LYS A 298 -17.15 2.70 5.09
C LYS A 298 -16.99 1.69 3.98
N GLU A 299 -17.82 1.81 2.96
CA GLU A 299 -17.62 1.09 1.73
C GLU A 299 -16.45 1.74 0.95
N ILE A 300 -15.32 1.06 0.91
CA ILE A 300 -14.17 1.49 0.11
C ILE A 300 -14.43 1.06 -1.34
N PRO A 301 -14.40 1.98 -2.32
CA PRO A 301 -14.67 1.63 -3.71
C PRO A 301 -13.60 0.68 -4.26
N ALA A 302 -14.01 -0.21 -5.17
CA ALA A 302 -13.06 -0.99 -5.95
C ALA A 302 -12.13 -0.02 -6.70
N ALA A 303 -10.82 -0.17 -6.47
CA ALA A 303 -9.81 0.72 -7.03
C ALA A 303 -8.45 0.03 -7.15
N VAL A 304 -7.66 0.51 -8.10
CA VAL A 304 -6.25 0.16 -8.30
C VAL A 304 -5.42 1.42 -8.43
N CYS A 305 -4.12 1.35 -8.23
CA CYS A 305 -3.31 2.56 -8.26
C CYS A 305 -1.85 2.32 -8.71
N SER A 306 -1.28 3.37 -9.30
CA SER A 306 0.15 3.68 -9.29
C SER A 306 0.49 4.47 -8.02
N PRO A 307 1.72 4.88 -7.75
CA PRO A 307 2.00 5.71 -6.57
C PRO A 307 1.32 7.08 -6.63
N THR A 308 1.13 7.63 -7.82
CA THR A 308 0.69 9.02 -8.02
C THR A 308 -0.79 9.17 -8.42
N LYS A 309 -1.45 8.05 -8.78
CA LYS A 309 -2.82 8.06 -9.30
C LYS A 309 -3.61 6.81 -8.89
N ALA A 310 -4.75 7.02 -8.27
CA ALA A 310 -5.74 5.97 -8.04
C ALA A 310 -6.83 6.01 -9.12
N VAL A 311 -7.23 4.84 -9.59
CA VAL A 311 -8.33 4.64 -10.55
C VAL A 311 -9.44 3.86 -9.87
N THR A 312 -10.55 4.54 -9.59
CA THR A 312 -11.77 3.91 -9.06
C THR A 312 -12.57 3.24 -10.19
N ILE A 313 -13.15 2.09 -9.89
CA ILE A 313 -13.98 1.33 -10.82
C ILE A 313 -15.45 1.53 -10.44
N THR A 314 -15.88 2.79 -10.42
CA THR A 314 -17.28 3.19 -10.18
C THR A 314 -18.06 3.36 -11.48
N GLU A 315 -17.36 3.55 -12.57
CA GLU A 315 -17.83 3.61 -13.95
C GLU A 315 -16.89 2.78 -14.84
N PRO A 316 -17.25 2.48 -16.10
CA PRO A 316 -16.38 1.72 -16.99
C PRO A 316 -14.98 2.36 -17.15
N ARG A 317 -13.93 1.54 -17.04
CA ARG A 317 -12.52 1.93 -17.18
C ARG A 317 -11.84 1.09 -18.25
N ILE A 318 -11.13 1.72 -19.16
CA ILE A 318 -10.47 1.05 -20.26
C ILE A 318 -9.16 0.44 -19.84
N ILE A 319 -9.01 -0.88 -20.05
CA ILE A 319 -7.73 -1.57 -19.98
C ILE A 319 -7.16 -1.67 -21.40
N GLY A 320 -6.00 -1.06 -21.62
CA GLY A 320 -5.32 -1.08 -22.92
C GLY A 320 -4.63 -2.41 -23.19
N GLU A 321 -4.91 -3.07 -24.34
CA GLU A 321 -4.47 -4.43 -24.70
C GLU A 321 -3.21 -4.51 -25.58
N ARG A 322 -2.51 -3.39 -25.82
CA ARG A 322 -1.46 -3.35 -26.86
C ARG A 322 -0.13 -3.96 -26.42
N ILE A 323 0.18 -3.94 -25.13
CA ILE A 323 1.41 -4.54 -24.56
C ILE A 323 1.17 -6.04 -24.34
N ASN A 324 1.05 -6.79 -25.43
CA ASN A 324 0.77 -8.23 -25.44
C ASN A 324 1.26 -8.82 -26.78
N PRO A 325 2.05 -9.90 -26.78
CA PRO A 325 2.63 -10.49 -28.01
C PRO A 325 1.62 -11.21 -28.90
N THR A 326 0.41 -11.53 -28.40
CA THR A 326 -0.59 -12.31 -29.12
C THR A 326 -1.03 -11.61 -30.42
N GLY A 327 -0.77 -12.22 -31.56
CA GLY A 327 -1.14 -11.69 -32.87
C GLY A 327 -0.34 -10.46 -33.37
N LYS A 328 0.71 -10.03 -32.63
CA LYS A 328 1.46 -8.79 -32.90
C LYS A 328 2.93 -9.09 -33.26
N LYS A 329 3.25 -9.18 -34.54
CA LYS A 329 4.60 -9.54 -35.02
C LYS A 329 5.67 -8.57 -34.54
N LEU A 330 5.46 -7.26 -34.67
CA LEU A 330 6.43 -6.23 -34.27
C LEU A 330 6.70 -6.25 -32.77
N PHE A 331 5.67 -6.48 -31.94
CA PHE A 331 5.83 -6.59 -30.50
C PHE A 331 6.67 -7.83 -30.12
N LYS A 332 6.44 -8.98 -30.78
CA LYS A 332 7.27 -10.19 -30.59
C LYS A 332 8.73 -9.94 -30.94
N GLU A 333 8.98 -9.25 -32.05
CA GLU A 333 10.34 -8.89 -32.47
C GLU A 333 11.00 -7.93 -31.47
N ALA A 334 10.25 -6.97 -30.91
CA ALA A 334 10.73 -6.06 -29.88
C ALA A 334 11.12 -6.82 -28.58
N LEU A 335 10.27 -7.75 -28.11
CA LEU A 335 10.58 -8.58 -26.95
C LEU A 335 11.87 -9.42 -27.16
N LEU A 336 12.02 -10.05 -28.33
CA LEU A 336 13.21 -10.86 -28.66
C LEU A 336 14.51 -10.03 -28.69
N ARG A 337 14.43 -8.74 -29.01
CA ARG A 337 15.58 -7.82 -29.02
C ARG A 337 15.79 -7.09 -27.69
N GLY A 338 14.88 -7.25 -26.74
CA GLY A 338 14.88 -6.46 -25.50
C GLY A 338 14.61 -4.96 -25.73
N ASP A 339 13.84 -4.62 -26.78
CA ASP A 339 13.53 -3.25 -27.20
C ASP A 339 12.47 -2.63 -26.27
N MET A 340 12.93 -2.10 -25.15
CA MET A 340 12.07 -1.48 -24.16
C MET A 340 11.40 -0.20 -24.69
N ASP A 341 12.07 0.56 -25.54
CA ASP A 341 11.52 1.79 -26.12
C ASP A 341 10.24 1.52 -26.91
N TYR A 342 10.18 0.38 -27.63
CA TYR A 342 8.95 -0.03 -28.31
C TYR A 342 7.80 -0.28 -27.33
N ILE A 343 8.08 -0.95 -26.19
CA ILE A 343 7.09 -1.22 -25.14
C ILE A 343 6.59 0.08 -24.54
N LEU A 344 7.49 1.00 -24.22
CA LEU A 344 7.17 2.31 -23.65
C LEU A 344 6.33 3.17 -24.60
N ASN A 345 6.65 3.16 -25.89
CA ASN A 345 5.83 3.84 -26.89
C ASN A 345 4.41 3.27 -26.97
N GLN A 346 4.24 1.94 -26.88
CA GLN A 346 2.91 1.32 -26.83
C GLN A 346 2.15 1.74 -25.58
N ALA A 347 2.81 1.93 -24.44
CA ALA A 347 2.17 2.45 -23.23
C ALA A 347 1.67 3.88 -23.43
N LEU A 348 2.53 4.78 -23.92
CA LEU A 348 2.20 6.20 -24.14
C LEU A 348 1.09 6.38 -25.16
N GLU A 349 1.12 5.64 -26.28
CA GLU A 349 0.07 5.69 -27.30
C GLU A 349 -1.31 5.32 -26.74
N GLN A 350 -1.40 4.26 -25.92
CA GLN A 350 -2.65 3.82 -25.32
C GLN A 350 -3.19 4.82 -24.30
N ILE A 351 -2.33 5.42 -23.50
CA ILE A 351 -2.73 6.46 -22.52
C ILE A 351 -3.21 7.70 -23.27
N GLY A 352 -2.50 8.11 -24.33
CA GLY A 352 -2.92 9.21 -25.19
C GLY A 352 -4.28 8.99 -25.87
N ALA A 353 -4.65 7.73 -26.08
CA ALA A 353 -5.95 7.32 -26.62
C ALA A 353 -7.04 7.07 -25.55
N GLY A 354 -6.73 7.27 -24.24
CA GLY A 354 -7.69 7.23 -23.15
C GLY A 354 -7.72 5.92 -22.34
N ALA A 355 -6.67 5.09 -22.39
CA ALA A 355 -6.56 3.96 -21.47
C ALA A 355 -6.40 4.43 -20.01
N ASP A 356 -7.21 3.89 -19.12
CA ASP A 356 -7.13 4.15 -17.67
C ASP A 356 -6.13 3.21 -16.97
N ILE A 357 -5.95 2.01 -17.50
CA ILE A 357 -5.11 0.92 -17.00
C ILE A 357 -4.41 0.29 -18.20
N LEU A 358 -3.20 -0.23 -18.03
CA LEU A 358 -2.48 -0.96 -19.08
C LEU A 358 -2.33 -2.43 -18.73
N ASP A 359 -2.78 -3.32 -19.62
CA ASP A 359 -2.47 -4.74 -19.57
C ASP A 359 -1.04 -4.97 -20.06
N VAL A 360 -0.24 -5.68 -19.28
CA VAL A 360 1.18 -5.95 -19.56
C VAL A 360 1.41 -7.46 -19.58
N ASN A 361 1.55 -8.00 -20.78
CA ASN A 361 1.91 -9.39 -21.04
C ASN A 361 3.19 -9.43 -21.91
N VAL A 362 4.20 -10.11 -21.42
CA VAL A 362 5.49 -10.30 -22.13
C VAL A 362 5.80 -11.78 -22.38
N GLY A 363 4.82 -12.66 -22.20
CA GLY A 363 4.96 -14.11 -22.38
C GLY A 363 5.27 -14.49 -23.82
N LEU A 364 6.53 -14.84 -24.09
CA LEU A 364 6.99 -15.24 -25.41
C LEU A 364 8.03 -16.36 -25.29
N PRO A 365 7.89 -17.48 -26.04
CA PRO A 365 8.93 -18.49 -26.09
C PRO A 365 10.27 -17.90 -26.55
N GLY A 366 11.34 -18.27 -25.85
CA GLY A 366 12.71 -17.86 -26.20
C GLY A 366 13.23 -16.63 -25.45
N ILE A 367 12.47 -16.08 -24.51
CA ILE A 367 12.93 -15.03 -23.60
C ILE A 367 12.80 -15.49 -22.15
N ASP A 368 13.51 -14.83 -21.24
CA ASP A 368 13.23 -14.91 -19.80
C ASP A 368 12.04 -14.00 -19.47
N GLU A 369 10.85 -14.59 -19.34
CA GLU A 369 9.62 -13.85 -19.08
C GLU A 369 9.67 -13.09 -17.74
N LYS A 370 10.30 -13.68 -16.72
CA LYS A 370 10.42 -13.07 -15.39
C LYS A 370 11.22 -11.78 -15.44
N GLU A 371 12.44 -11.83 -15.98
CA GLU A 371 13.30 -10.66 -16.10
C GLU A 371 12.69 -9.60 -17.02
N MET A 372 12.07 -10.02 -18.12
CA MET A 372 11.38 -9.10 -19.04
C MET A 372 10.19 -8.41 -18.35
N MET A 373 9.40 -9.14 -17.55
CA MET A 373 8.25 -8.57 -16.84
C MET A 373 8.70 -7.56 -15.77
N ILE A 374 9.74 -7.88 -14.98
CA ILE A 374 10.33 -6.94 -14.02
C ILE A 374 10.77 -5.66 -14.73
N SER A 375 11.51 -5.80 -15.84
CA SER A 375 12.00 -4.66 -16.61
C SER A 375 10.86 -3.83 -17.20
N ALA A 376 9.84 -4.46 -17.77
CA ALA A 376 8.68 -3.80 -18.33
C ALA A 376 7.89 -3.02 -17.25
N VAL A 377 7.60 -3.64 -16.11
CA VAL A 377 6.88 -3.00 -15.00
C VAL A 377 7.65 -1.78 -14.48
N LYS A 378 8.94 -1.92 -14.18
CA LYS A 378 9.78 -0.80 -13.71
C LYS A 378 9.84 0.34 -14.73
N SER A 379 10.10 0.01 -16.00
CA SER A 379 10.26 1.02 -17.05
C SER A 379 8.96 1.74 -17.37
N ILE A 380 7.83 1.04 -17.42
CA ILE A 380 6.51 1.65 -17.65
C ILE A 380 6.18 2.57 -16.47
N GLN A 381 6.30 2.10 -15.22
CA GLN A 381 6.00 2.92 -14.04
C GLN A 381 6.93 4.14 -13.87
N ALA A 382 8.10 4.14 -14.51
CA ALA A 382 8.99 5.30 -14.50
C ALA A 382 8.50 6.47 -15.37
N ILE A 383 7.63 6.21 -16.36
CA ILE A 383 7.21 7.23 -17.34
C ILE A 383 5.69 7.47 -17.38
N VAL A 384 4.87 6.61 -16.77
CA VAL A 384 3.41 6.75 -16.77
C VAL A 384 2.84 6.71 -15.34
N ASP A 385 1.69 7.34 -15.16
CA ASP A 385 0.97 7.44 -13.89
C ASP A 385 -0.24 6.49 -13.78
N VAL A 386 -0.55 5.70 -14.82
CA VAL A 386 -1.68 4.78 -14.78
C VAL A 386 -1.31 3.45 -14.13
N PRO A 387 -2.23 2.80 -13.41
CA PRO A 387 -2.00 1.47 -12.87
C PRO A 387 -1.86 0.40 -13.96
N LEU A 388 -1.22 -0.73 -13.60
CA LEU A 388 -1.02 -1.83 -14.53
C LEU A 388 -1.84 -3.05 -14.13
N GLN A 389 -2.24 -3.82 -15.14
CA GLN A 389 -2.67 -5.19 -15.03
C GLN A 389 -1.50 -6.09 -15.43
N VAL A 390 -0.99 -6.87 -14.48
CA VAL A 390 0.13 -7.81 -14.71
C VAL A 390 -0.46 -9.12 -15.21
N ASP A 391 -0.17 -9.46 -16.47
CA ASP A 391 -0.74 -10.62 -17.15
C ASP A 391 0.34 -11.69 -17.40
N SER A 392 0.26 -12.77 -16.62
CA SER A 392 1.06 -13.98 -16.82
C SER A 392 0.35 -15.22 -16.28
N THR A 393 0.59 -16.36 -16.92
CA THR A 393 0.14 -17.67 -16.45
C THR A 393 1.13 -18.35 -15.50
N ILE A 394 2.30 -17.74 -15.27
CA ILE A 394 3.41 -18.29 -14.48
C ILE A 394 3.44 -17.60 -13.11
N PRO A 395 3.15 -18.30 -12.00
CA PRO A 395 3.11 -17.69 -10.67
C PRO A 395 4.41 -17.01 -10.26
N GLU A 396 5.56 -17.54 -10.65
CA GLU A 396 6.88 -16.98 -10.34
C GLU A 396 7.13 -15.64 -11.06
N VAL A 397 6.53 -15.45 -12.25
CA VAL A 397 6.55 -14.17 -12.98
C VAL A 397 5.66 -13.17 -12.28
N LEU A 398 4.45 -13.59 -11.86
CA LEU A 398 3.53 -12.74 -11.08
C LEU A 398 4.16 -12.29 -9.75
N ASP A 399 4.76 -13.23 -8.98
CA ASP A 399 5.42 -12.90 -7.71
C ASP A 399 6.51 -11.85 -7.90
N ALA A 400 7.38 -12.05 -8.90
CA ALA A 400 8.48 -11.13 -9.18
C ALA A 400 8.01 -9.73 -9.64
N ALA A 401 7.00 -9.68 -10.50
CA ALA A 401 6.42 -8.42 -10.96
C ALA A 401 5.71 -7.67 -9.84
N LEU A 402 4.89 -8.38 -9.04
CA LEU A 402 4.17 -7.82 -7.91
C LEU A 402 5.12 -7.29 -6.84
N ARG A 403 6.26 -7.93 -6.64
CA ARG A 403 7.28 -7.50 -5.68
C ARG A 403 7.82 -6.11 -5.98
N VAL A 404 8.10 -5.81 -7.24
CA VAL A 404 8.67 -4.51 -7.66
C VAL A 404 7.62 -3.47 -8.06
N TYR A 405 6.35 -3.86 -8.16
CA TYR A 405 5.27 -2.94 -8.52
C TYR A 405 5.02 -1.91 -7.42
N ASN A 406 5.05 -0.63 -7.76
CA ASN A 406 4.75 0.47 -6.85
C ASN A 406 3.27 0.84 -6.92
N GLY A 407 2.50 0.51 -5.87
CA GLY A 407 1.06 0.72 -5.82
C GLY A 407 0.25 -0.58 -5.68
N LYS A 408 -1.01 -0.56 -6.14
CA LYS A 408 -1.95 -1.68 -6.14
C LYS A 408 -2.32 -2.06 -7.56
N PRO A 409 -1.73 -3.12 -8.15
CA PRO A 409 -2.00 -3.60 -9.51
C PRO A 409 -3.24 -4.49 -9.57
N ILE A 410 -3.60 -4.88 -10.82
CA ILE A 410 -4.46 -6.04 -11.09
C ILE A 410 -3.58 -7.22 -11.47
N VAL A 411 -3.88 -8.40 -10.95
CA VAL A 411 -3.29 -9.68 -11.38
C VAL A 411 -4.22 -10.33 -12.40
N ASN A 412 -3.72 -10.62 -13.57
CA ASN A 412 -4.40 -11.37 -14.62
C ASN A 412 -3.61 -12.68 -14.87
N SER A 413 -4.05 -13.84 -14.37
CA SER A 413 -5.32 -14.12 -13.75
C SER A 413 -5.27 -15.36 -12.84
N VAL A 414 -6.35 -15.59 -12.14
CA VAL A 414 -6.69 -16.86 -11.51
C VAL A 414 -7.89 -17.46 -12.24
N ASN A 415 -8.07 -18.78 -12.17
CA ASN A 415 -9.27 -19.45 -12.68
C ASN A 415 -9.89 -20.38 -11.65
N GLY A 416 -10.95 -21.09 -11.99
CA GLY A 416 -11.66 -22.03 -11.10
C GLY A 416 -10.90 -23.30 -10.73
N GLU A 417 -9.75 -23.60 -11.36
CA GLU A 417 -8.95 -24.78 -11.04
C GLU A 417 -8.30 -24.67 -9.66
N GLU A 418 -8.30 -25.75 -8.89
CA GLU A 418 -7.66 -25.78 -7.57
C GLU A 418 -6.16 -25.44 -7.62
N LYS A 419 -5.46 -25.85 -8.67
CA LYS A 419 -4.05 -25.53 -8.87
C LYS A 419 -3.82 -24.01 -9.02
N SER A 420 -4.66 -23.36 -9.83
CA SER A 420 -4.62 -21.91 -10.06
C SER A 420 -4.94 -21.13 -8.78
N LEU A 421 -6.05 -21.49 -8.10
CA LEU A 421 -6.48 -20.84 -6.86
C LEU A 421 -5.39 -20.90 -5.77
N LYS A 422 -4.74 -22.06 -5.60
CA LYS A 422 -3.68 -22.25 -4.60
C LYS A 422 -2.38 -21.55 -4.94
N ALA A 423 -2.07 -21.37 -6.22
CA ALA A 423 -0.82 -20.73 -6.64
C ALA A 423 -0.92 -19.21 -6.67
N VAL A 424 -2.03 -18.65 -7.13
CA VAL A 424 -2.14 -17.21 -7.42
C VAL A 424 -2.75 -16.41 -6.27
N LEU A 425 -3.83 -16.91 -5.62
CA LEU A 425 -4.51 -16.13 -4.58
C LEU A 425 -3.60 -15.76 -3.39
N PRO A 426 -2.67 -16.61 -2.91
CA PRO A 426 -1.71 -16.21 -1.87
C PRO A 426 -0.82 -15.04 -2.29
N LEU A 427 -0.41 -14.97 -3.56
CA LEU A 427 0.37 -13.83 -4.10
C LEU A 427 -0.48 -12.55 -4.11
N VAL A 428 -1.72 -12.65 -4.57
CA VAL A 428 -2.67 -11.53 -4.54
C VAL A 428 -2.83 -10.99 -3.11
N LYS A 429 -2.99 -11.87 -2.13
CA LYS A 429 -3.10 -11.51 -0.71
C LYS A 429 -1.81 -10.88 -0.18
N LYS A 430 -0.66 -11.49 -0.46
CA LYS A 430 0.65 -11.03 -0.01
C LYS A 430 0.95 -9.59 -0.44
N TYR A 431 0.65 -9.26 -1.69
CA TYR A 431 0.94 -7.94 -2.27
C TYR A 431 -0.25 -6.96 -2.26
N GLY A 432 -1.40 -7.40 -1.78
CA GLY A 432 -2.59 -6.55 -1.68
C GLY A 432 -3.18 -6.14 -3.03
N ALA A 433 -2.95 -6.94 -4.08
CA ALA A 433 -3.43 -6.67 -5.43
C ALA A 433 -4.94 -6.93 -5.59
N ALA A 434 -5.53 -6.41 -6.68
CA ALA A 434 -6.78 -6.92 -7.21
C ALA A 434 -6.49 -8.12 -8.14
N VAL A 435 -7.49 -8.95 -8.41
CA VAL A 435 -7.33 -10.15 -9.24
C VAL A 435 -8.48 -10.34 -10.20
N VAL A 436 -8.16 -10.70 -11.45
CA VAL A 436 -9.12 -11.17 -12.44
C VAL A 436 -9.31 -12.68 -12.28
N GLY A 437 -10.54 -13.11 -12.07
CA GLY A 437 -10.95 -14.52 -12.05
C GLY A 437 -11.61 -14.93 -13.36
N LEU A 438 -11.00 -15.87 -14.07
CA LEU A 438 -11.54 -16.41 -15.31
C LEU A 438 -12.59 -17.49 -15.00
N THR A 439 -13.74 -17.41 -15.66
CA THR A 439 -14.84 -18.38 -15.47
C THR A 439 -14.61 -19.67 -16.27
N LEU A 440 -13.48 -20.32 -16.00
CA LEU A 440 -13.13 -21.67 -16.50
C LEU A 440 -12.60 -22.52 -15.35
N ASP A 441 -12.69 -23.83 -15.50
CA ASP A 441 -12.18 -24.81 -14.56
C ASP A 441 -11.52 -26.00 -15.27
N GLU A 442 -11.30 -27.12 -14.57
CA GLU A 442 -10.67 -28.33 -15.07
C GLU A 442 -11.38 -28.92 -16.31
N ASN A 443 -12.65 -28.55 -16.56
CA ASN A 443 -13.45 -28.96 -17.70
C ASN A 443 -13.40 -27.95 -18.87
N GLY A 444 -12.66 -26.88 -18.71
CA GLY A 444 -12.58 -25.78 -19.67
C GLY A 444 -13.62 -24.68 -19.43
N ILE A 445 -13.97 -23.95 -20.50
CA ILE A 445 -14.95 -22.85 -20.43
C ILE A 445 -16.36 -23.42 -20.53
N PRO A 446 -17.22 -23.26 -19.49
CA PRO A 446 -18.60 -23.73 -19.57
C PRO A 446 -19.39 -22.99 -20.67
N PRO A 447 -20.24 -23.70 -21.45
CA PRO A 447 -21.04 -23.06 -22.48
C PRO A 447 -22.16 -22.16 -21.92
N LYS A 448 -22.66 -22.45 -20.71
CA LYS A 448 -23.80 -21.75 -20.10
C LYS A 448 -23.37 -20.70 -19.07
N ALA A 449 -24.09 -19.58 -19.06
CA ALA A 449 -23.92 -18.50 -18.10
C ALA A 449 -24.05 -18.96 -16.64
N GLU A 450 -24.99 -19.88 -16.36
CA GLU A 450 -25.20 -20.47 -15.03
C GLU A 450 -23.93 -21.11 -14.46
N ASP A 451 -23.24 -21.90 -15.28
CA ASP A 451 -22.05 -22.62 -14.81
C ASP A 451 -20.83 -21.69 -14.72
N ARG A 452 -20.72 -20.66 -15.58
CA ARG A 452 -19.73 -19.59 -15.42
C ARG A 452 -19.96 -18.81 -14.13
N PHE A 453 -21.21 -18.53 -13.78
CA PHE A 453 -21.58 -17.88 -12.52
C PHE A 453 -21.14 -18.70 -11.28
N LYS A 454 -21.32 -20.03 -11.29
CA LYS A 454 -20.88 -20.91 -10.21
C LYS A 454 -19.35 -20.86 -10.03
N ILE A 455 -18.60 -20.83 -11.13
CA ILE A 455 -17.14 -20.69 -11.06
C ILE A 455 -16.76 -19.31 -10.49
N ALA A 456 -17.42 -18.23 -10.91
CA ALA A 456 -17.20 -16.91 -10.34
C ALA A 456 -17.45 -16.88 -8.82
N GLN A 457 -18.53 -17.50 -8.36
CA GLN A 457 -18.85 -17.65 -6.95
C GLN A 457 -17.77 -18.44 -6.20
N ARG A 458 -17.29 -19.56 -6.75
CA ARG A 458 -16.20 -20.36 -6.18
C ARG A 458 -14.91 -19.54 -6.03
N ILE A 459 -14.54 -18.77 -7.05
CA ILE A 459 -13.34 -17.90 -6.99
C ILE A 459 -13.50 -16.87 -5.88
N LEU A 460 -14.65 -16.19 -5.78
CA LEU A 460 -14.94 -15.23 -4.73
C LEU A 460 -14.84 -15.85 -3.33
N GLU A 461 -15.49 -16.99 -3.11
CA GLU A 461 -15.47 -17.69 -1.81
C GLU A 461 -14.04 -18.08 -1.40
N ARG A 462 -13.23 -18.55 -2.34
CA ARG A 462 -11.83 -18.92 -2.08
C ARG A 462 -10.95 -17.71 -1.80
N ALA A 463 -11.16 -16.59 -2.50
CA ALA A 463 -10.46 -15.34 -2.26
C ALA A 463 -10.80 -14.78 -0.86
N GLN A 464 -12.08 -14.73 -0.51
CA GLN A 464 -12.53 -14.25 0.79
C GLN A 464 -12.05 -15.14 1.95
N ALA A 465 -11.99 -16.46 1.76
CA ALA A 465 -11.50 -17.40 2.78
C ALA A 465 -10.06 -17.15 3.23
N ILE A 466 -9.24 -16.51 2.39
CA ILE A 466 -7.87 -16.11 2.75
C ILE A 466 -7.73 -14.60 3.03
N GLY A 467 -8.87 -13.89 3.11
CA GLY A 467 -8.93 -12.48 3.47
C GLY A 467 -8.63 -11.51 2.32
N ILE A 468 -8.90 -11.89 1.07
CA ILE A 468 -8.96 -10.95 -0.05
C ILE A 468 -10.38 -10.36 -0.05
N PRO A 469 -10.53 -9.03 0.07
CA PRO A 469 -11.85 -8.41 0.12
C PRO A 469 -12.55 -8.48 -1.25
N LYS A 470 -13.88 -8.49 -1.22
CA LYS A 470 -14.74 -8.66 -2.39
C LYS A 470 -14.45 -7.63 -3.49
N GLU A 471 -14.20 -6.38 -3.11
CA GLU A 471 -13.91 -5.28 -4.02
C GLU A 471 -12.59 -5.43 -4.79
N ASN A 472 -11.77 -6.41 -4.44
CA ASN A 472 -10.52 -6.76 -5.12
C ASN A 472 -10.66 -7.98 -6.05
N VAL A 473 -11.86 -8.54 -6.19
CA VAL A 473 -12.12 -9.69 -7.09
C VAL A 473 -12.93 -9.22 -8.28
N TYR A 474 -12.35 -9.31 -9.47
CA TYR A 474 -12.97 -8.95 -10.75
C TYR A 474 -13.16 -10.22 -11.56
N ILE A 475 -14.25 -10.35 -12.31
CA ILE A 475 -14.57 -11.60 -13.02
C ILE A 475 -14.57 -11.38 -14.53
N ASP A 476 -13.75 -12.14 -15.23
CA ASP A 476 -13.82 -12.28 -16.70
C ASP A 476 -14.72 -13.47 -17.04
N CYS A 477 -15.89 -13.15 -17.64
CA CYS A 477 -16.85 -14.14 -18.09
C CYS A 477 -16.46 -14.84 -19.41
N LEU A 478 -15.29 -14.51 -19.94
CA LEU A 478 -14.67 -15.07 -21.15
C LEU A 478 -15.47 -14.91 -22.43
N THR A 479 -14.91 -14.10 -23.33
CA THR A 479 -15.48 -13.89 -24.67
C THR A 479 -15.03 -14.99 -25.60
N LEU A 480 -15.96 -15.85 -26.03
CA LEU A 480 -15.73 -16.81 -27.11
C LEU A 480 -15.93 -16.14 -28.47
N THR A 481 -15.23 -16.64 -29.49
CA THR A 481 -15.35 -16.07 -30.84
C THR A 481 -16.70 -16.39 -31.46
N ALA A 482 -17.40 -15.36 -31.97
CA ALA A 482 -18.72 -15.54 -32.61
C ALA A 482 -18.65 -16.39 -33.90
N SER A 483 -17.47 -16.50 -34.51
CA SER A 483 -17.25 -17.39 -35.67
C SER A 483 -17.30 -18.87 -35.31
N ALA A 484 -16.96 -19.25 -34.07
CA ALA A 484 -16.98 -20.62 -33.61
C ALA A 484 -18.30 -20.99 -32.92
N GLU A 485 -18.87 -20.06 -32.14
CA GLU A 485 -20.06 -20.34 -31.33
C GLU A 485 -20.93 -19.08 -31.17
N GLN A 486 -21.95 -18.94 -31.99
CA GLN A 486 -22.81 -17.76 -31.97
C GLN A 486 -23.67 -17.64 -30.70
N GLU A 487 -24.19 -18.76 -30.17
CA GLU A 487 -24.97 -18.78 -28.94
C GLU A 487 -24.13 -18.37 -27.73
N GLY A 488 -22.83 -18.64 -27.75
CA GLY A 488 -21.88 -18.25 -26.70
C GLY A 488 -21.80 -16.76 -26.45
N VAL A 489 -22.13 -15.92 -27.45
CA VAL A 489 -22.19 -14.45 -27.29
C VAL A 489 -23.25 -14.06 -26.25
N THR A 490 -24.46 -14.61 -26.39
CA THR A 490 -25.57 -14.36 -25.47
C THR A 490 -25.25 -14.90 -24.06
N GLU A 491 -24.66 -16.07 -23.98
CA GLU A 491 -24.27 -16.67 -22.69
C GLU A 491 -23.17 -15.85 -21.98
N THR A 492 -22.21 -15.26 -22.73
CA THR A 492 -21.22 -14.34 -22.16
C THR A 492 -21.90 -13.09 -21.59
N LEU A 493 -22.81 -12.47 -22.32
CA LEU A 493 -23.53 -11.27 -21.85
C LEU A 493 -24.40 -11.57 -20.64
N ASN A 494 -25.09 -12.73 -20.62
CA ASN A 494 -25.88 -13.19 -19.47
C ASN A 494 -24.99 -13.45 -18.25
N ALA A 495 -23.79 -14.02 -18.43
CA ALA A 495 -22.85 -14.24 -17.34
C ALA A 495 -22.35 -12.91 -16.76
N VAL A 496 -22.01 -11.92 -17.62
CA VAL A 496 -21.64 -10.56 -17.18
C VAL A 496 -22.76 -9.94 -16.35
N TYR A 497 -24.01 -9.99 -16.86
CA TYR A 497 -25.17 -9.46 -16.14
C TYR A 497 -25.31 -10.09 -14.73
N ARG A 498 -25.25 -11.42 -14.65
CA ARG A 498 -25.42 -12.13 -13.38
C ARG A 498 -24.30 -11.86 -12.40
N VAL A 499 -23.03 -11.88 -12.83
CA VAL A 499 -21.88 -11.57 -12.00
C VAL A 499 -21.99 -10.15 -11.44
N LYS A 500 -22.38 -9.20 -12.29
CA LYS A 500 -22.55 -7.79 -11.91
C LYS A 500 -23.68 -7.60 -10.91
N HIS A 501 -24.86 -8.12 -11.20
CA HIS A 501 -26.09 -7.79 -10.48
C HIS A 501 -26.43 -8.76 -9.34
N GLU A 502 -26.06 -10.05 -9.45
CA GLU A 502 -26.36 -11.05 -8.43
C GLU A 502 -25.20 -11.22 -7.45
N LEU A 503 -23.92 -11.27 -7.91
CA LEU A 503 -22.75 -11.29 -7.04
C LEU A 503 -22.30 -9.89 -6.63
N GLY A 504 -22.62 -8.84 -7.36
CA GLY A 504 -22.16 -7.47 -7.13
C GLY A 504 -20.65 -7.30 -7.28
N LEU A 505 -20.04 -8.07 -8.20
CA LEU A 505 -18.62 -8.00 -8.52
C LEU A 505 -18.36 -7.07 -9.70
N LYS A 506 -17.12 -6.63 -9.85
CA LYS A 506 -16.66 -5.97 -11.06
C LYS A 506 -16.40 -7.00 -12.16
N THR A 507 -16.72 -6.61 -13.40
CA THR A 507 -16.64 -7.49 -14.57
C THR A 507 -15.57 -7.02 -15.54
N VAL A 508 -14.87 -7.97 -16.13
CA VAL A 508 -13.80 -7.78 -17.11
C VAL A 508 -14.15 -8.56 -18.38
N LEU A 509 -13.78 -8.08 -19.56
CA LEU A 509 -13.82 -8.85 -20.80
C LEU A 509 -12.73 -8.45 -21.78
N GLY A 510 -12.08 -9.44 -22.37
CA GLY A 510 -11.30 -9.29 -23.60
C GLY A 510 -12.25 -9.11 -24.80
N VAL A 511 -12.67 -7.88 -25.07
CA VAL A 511 -13.73 -7.58 -26.06
C VAL A 511 -13.34 -8.00 -27.47
N SER A 512 -12.07 -7.78 -27.86
CA SER A 512 -11.58 -8.06 -29.21
C SER A 512 -11.62 -9.54 -29.61
N ASN A 513 -11.76 -10.45 -28.64
CA ASN A 513 -11.84 -11.89 -28.87
C ASN A 513 -13.11 -12.29 -29.66
N ILE A 514 -14.21 -11.55 -29.49
CA ILE A 514 -15.49 -11.83 -30.17
C ILE A 514 -15.36 -11.93 -31.69
N SER A 515 -14.47 -11.14 -32.27
CA SER A 515 -14.37 -10.95 -33.73
C SER A 515 -13.24 -11.74 -34.40
N PHE A 516 -12.53 -12.63 -33.68
CA PHE A 516 -11.48 -13.42 -34.32
C PHE A 516 -12.03 -14.26 -35.46
N GLY A 517 -11.38 -14.19 -36.63
CA GLY A 517 -11.80 -14.88 -37.85
C GLY A 517 -12.97 -14.26 -38.61
N LEU A 518 -13.55 -13.14 -38.12
CA LEU A 518 -14.63 -12.43 -38.80
C LEU A 518 -14.14 -11.25 -39.66
N PRO A 519 -14.83 -10.91 -40.75
CA PRO A 519 -14.61 -9.66 -41.45
C PRO A 519 -15.18 -8.47 -40.63
N ASN A 520 -14.75 -7.24 -40.93
CA ASN A 520 -15.21 -6.01 -40.27
C ASN A 520 -15.12 -6.03 -38.74
N ARG A 521 -14.00 -6.53 -38.24
CA ARG A 521 -13.75 -6.73 -36.78
C ARG A 521 -14.09 -5.50 -35.94
N VAL A 522 -13.78 -4.30 -36.42
CA VAL A 522 -14.05 -3.04 -35.72
C VAL A 522 -15.56 -2.88 -35.42
N LEU A 523 -16.43 -3.10 -36.42
CA LEU A 523 -17.87 -3.01 -36.24
C LEU A 523 -18.38 -4.06 -35.23
N VAL A 524 -17.91 -5.30 -35.33
CA VAL A 524 -18.29 -6.38 -34.40
C VAL A 524 -17.87 -6.05 -32.99
N ASN A 525 -16.65 -5.58 -32.80
CA ASN A 525 -16.12 -5.21 -31.47
C ASN A 525 -16.94 -4.04 -30.86
N HIS A 526 -17.27 -3.01 -31.63
CA HIS A 526 -18.05 -1.87 -31.12
C HIS A 526 -19.47 -2.27 -30.71
N ILE A 527 -20.13 -3.10 -31.50
CA ILE A 527 -21.49 -3.58 -31.18
C ILE A 527 -21.43 -4.44 -29.92
N PHE A 528 -20.50 -5.40 -29.85
CA PHE A 528 -20.36 -6.27 -28.69
C PHE A 528 -19.99 -5.49 -27.43
N LEU A 529 -19.05 -4.53 -27.50
CA LEU A 529 -18.71 -3.66 -26.39
C LEU A 529 -19.94 -2.91 -25.86
N THR A 530 -20.76 -2.34 -26.77
CA THR A 530 -21.99 -1.63 -26.39
C THR A 530 -22.97 -2.56 -25.66
N MET A 531 -23.15 -3.78 -26.15
CA MET A 531 -24.01 -4.78 -25.51
C MET A 531 -23.44 -5.21 -24.14
N ALA A 532 -22.12 -5.40 -24.04
CA ALA A 532 -21.46 -5.79 -22.79
C ALA A 532 -21.56 -4.69 -21.73
N LEU A 533 -21.33 -3.42 -22.09
CA LEU A 533 -21.51 -2.28 -21.20
C LEU A 533 -22.95 -2.18 -20.69
N GLN A 534 -23.95 -2.38 -21.57
CA GLN A 534 -25.37 -2.41 -21.19
C GLN A 534 -25.69 -3.54 -20.19
N ASN A 535 -24.94 -4.66 -20.24
CA ASN A 535 -25.08 -5.78 -19.30
C ASN A 535 -24.22 -5.63 -18.04
N GLY A 536 -23.48 -4.53 -17.89
CA GLY A 536 -22.73 -4.21 -16.66
C GLY A 536 -21.23 -4.49 -16.74
N LEU A 537 -20.62 -4.44 -17.92
CA LEU A 537 -19.16 -4.52 -18.07
C LEU A 537 -18.50 -3.29 -17.45
N ASP A 538 -17.59 -3.51 -16.50
CA ASP A 538 -16.81 -2.46 -15.82
C ASP A 538 -15.44 -2.21 -16.48
N LEU A 539 -14.76 -3.27 -16.91
CA LEU A 539 -13.36 -3.24 -17.35
C LEU A 539 -13.19 -3.90 -18.74
N PRO A 540 -13.50 -3.17 -19.82
CA PRO A 540 -13.21 -3.64 -21.17
C PRO A 540 -11.69 -3.64 -21.44
N ILE A 541 -11.15 -4.81 -21.83
CA ILE A 541 -9.79 -4.93 -22.37
C ILE A 541 -9.89 -4.74 -23.88
N ILE A 542 -9.40 -3.61 -24.37
CA ILE A 542 -9.56 -3.18 -25.77
C ILE A 542 -8.32 -2.44 -26.28
N ASN A 543 -8.26 -2.26 -27.59
CA ASN A 543 -7.33 -1.30 -28.20
C ASN A 543 -7.98 0.11 -28.17
N PRO A 544 -7.50 1.04 -27.34
CA PRO A 544 -8.12 2.35 -27.20
C PRO A 544 -7.92 3.26 -28.44
N ASN A 545 -7.04 2.87 -29.37
CA ASN A 545 -6.77 3.62 -30.60
C ASN A 545 -7.82 3.39 -31.72
N ILE A 546 -8.84 2.56 -31.49
CA ILE A 546 -9.83 2.20 -32.51
C ILE A 546 -11.21 2.69 -32.11
#